data_111b452adb848b4857b035de8464f402
#
_entry.id   111b452adb848b4857b035de8464f402
#
_cell.length_a   1.000
_cell.length_b   1.000
_cell.length_c   1.000
_cell.angle_alpha   90.00
_cell.angle_beta   90.00
_cell.angle_gamma   90.00
#
_symmetry.space_group_name_H-M   'P 1'
#
loop_
_entity.id
_entity.type
_entity.pdbx_description
1 polymer ?
#
loop_
_entity_poly.entity_id
_entity_poly.type
_entity_poly.pdbx_seq_one_letter_code
_entity_poly.pdbx_strand_id
1 'polypeptide(L)'
;MEIKTIKAGFVGSGYAARFHYNALKHVISAKVEITGVFSATRANALAFASERNDMKVYDSLEELIDASDVIHVCTPPVTHEEIVIAALRKNKNVIVEKPFTGYFGDGSEGFCGDDFPRETGLKTALESCRRMLETEAESEGRILYAENWIYAPAVQKEREIIEKSKAQILWINGEQSHSGSHSLAYGQWKLSGGGSLIGKGCHPLSAALYFKQIEGLARNGKPIRPISVSARTHAITRMDNFEDKGFLKTHYKDVEDFAIVHVIFEDGTVADLIANELSLGGTNNWIRVNANNHRTLCNMSHNNAMQSFTPDAAFYKEIYIVEKTETQEGWSEISPDEGWFLGYQHELEAFYRSIVTCGRIESNSRLASDTIATIYAGYVSAERGGQEVMIENL
;
A
#
# COMPACT_ATOMS: atom_id res chain seq x y z
N MET A 1 28.19 -1.60 -19.10
CA MET A 1 28.27 -1.85 -17.64
C MET A 1 27.80 -3.27 -17.42
N GLU A 2 28.52 -4.01 -16.61
CA GLU A 2 28.09 -5.37 -16.21
C GLU A 2 26.84 -5.25 -15.33
N ILE A 3 25.79 -6.00 -15.67
CA ILE A 3 24.52 -5.96 -14.90
C ILE A 3 24.75 -6.68 -13.57
N LYS A 4 24.56 -5.95 -12.46
CA LYS A 4 24.76 -6.50 -11.11
C LYS A 4 23.68 -7.57 -10.83
N THR A 5 24.11 -8.72 -10.32
CA THR A 5 23.19 -9.75 -9.82
C THR A 5 22.76 -9.41 -8.39
N ILE A 6 21.44 -9.47 -8.12
CA ILE A 6 20.83 -9.23 -6.81
C ILE A 6 19.99 -10.44 -6.44
N LYS A 7 20.24 -11.00 -5.25
CA LYS A 7 19.53 -12.16 -4.71
C LYS A 7 18.31 -11.71 -3.93
N ALA A 8 17.12 -12.16 -4.34
CA ALA A 8 15.82 -11.79 -3.76
C ALA A 8 15.18 -12.96 -3.03
N GLY A 9 14.80 -12.74 -1.76
CA GLY A 9 14.06 -13.70 -0.94
C GLY A 9 12.65 -13.21 -0.65
N PHE A 10 11.65 -14.11 -0.64
CA PHE A 10 10.25 -13.79 -0.35
C PHE A 10 9.87 -14.26 1.04
N VAL A 11 9.32 -13.37 1.85
CA VAL A 11 8.65 -13.70 3.11
C VAL A 11 7.16 -13.51 2.94
N GLY A 12 6.41 -14.62 3.02
CA GLY A 12 5.01 -14.67 2.62
C GLY A 12 4.82 -15.27 1.22
N SER A 13 3.67 -15.92 1.02
CA SER A 13 3.35 -16.67 -0.21
C SER A 13 1.93 -16.36 -0.71
N GLY A 14 1.37 -15.23 -0.26
CA GLY A 14 0.02 -14.78 -0.59
C GLY A 14 -0.07 -14.00 -1.91
N TYR A 15 -1.15 -13.22 -2.01
CA TYR A 15 -1.47 -12.41 -3.18
C TYR A 15 -0.35 -11.40 -3.53
N ALA A 16 0.12 -10.61 -2.56
CA ALA A 16 1.19 -9.64 -2.77
C ALA A 16 2.50 -10.29 -3.29
N ALA A 17 2.89 -11.44 -2.74
CA ALA A 17 4.07 -12.16 -3.21
C ALA A 17 3.97 -12.56 -4.70
N ARG A 18 2.76 -12.88 -5.19
CA ARG A 18 2.52 -13.18 -6.61
C ARG A 18 2.71 -11.95 -7.49
N PHE A 19 2.24 -10.79 -7.05
CA PHE A 19 2.45 -9.52 -7.77
C PHE A 19 3.93 -9.16 -7.82
N HIS A 20 4.64 -9.18 -6.70
CA HIS A 20 6.08 -8.93 -6.66
C HIS A 20 6.84 -9.90 -7.57
N TYR A 21 6.55 -11.20 -7.49
CA TYR A 21 7.20 -12.19 -8.36
C TYR A 21 6.99 -11.90 -9.85
N ASN A 22 5.76 -11.55 -10.24
CA ASN A 22 5.45 -11.24 -11.64
C ASN A 22 6.11 -9.93 -12.07
N ALA A 23 6.10 -8.90 -11.22
CA ALA A 23 6.72 -7.62 -11.51
C ALA A 23 8.25 -7.70 -11.62
N LEU A 24 8.91 -8.64 -10.90
CA LEU A 24 10.36 -8.89 -11.04
C LEU A 24 10.79 -9.26 -12.46
N LYS A 25 9.91 -9.82 -13.27
CA LYS A 25 10.19 -10.15 -14.68
C LYS A 25 10.43 -8.89 -15.54
N HIS A 26 10.02 -7.73 -15.06
CA HIS A 26 10.17 -6.44 -15.73
C HIS A 26 11.33 -5.60 -15.18
N VAL A 27 12.09 -6.12 -14.22
CA VAL A 27 13.30 -5.46 -13.71
C VAL A 27 14.42 -5.62 -14.74
N ILE A 28 14.92 -4.46 -15.22
CA ILE A 28 16.00 -4.40 -16.22
C ILE A 28 17.30 -3.80 -15.68
N SER A 29 17.26 -3.11 -14.54
CA SER A 29 18.42 -2.48 -13.91
C SER A 29 19.35 -3.47 -13.18
N ALA A 30 18.84 -4.67 -12.88
CA ALA A 30 19.57 -5.74 -12.21
C ALA A 30 19.21 -7.11 -12.80
N LYS A 31 20.14 -8.07 -12.70
CA LYS A 31 19.81 -9.50 -12.85
C LYS A 31 19.28 -9.98 -11.50
N VAL A 32 17.97 -10.24 -11.40
CA VAL A 32 17.39 -10.73 -10.15
C VAL A 32 17.45 -12.26 -10.12
N GLU A 33 18.09 -12.80 -9.08
CA GLU A 33 18.12 -14.23 -8.77
C GLU A 33 17.24 -14.49 -7.53
N ILE A 34 16.20 -15.28 -7.70
CA ILE A 34 15.29 -15.60 -6.59
C ILE A 34 15.91 -16.72 -5.76
N THR A 35 16.24 -16.42 -4.50
CA THR A 35 16.82 -17.39 -3.57
C THR A 35 15.79 -18.39 -3.06
N GLY A 36 14.55 -17.93 -2.82
CA GLY A 36 13.49 -18.80 -2.36
C GLY A 36 12.40 -18.06 -1.60
N VAL A 37 11.59 -18.85 -0.88
CA VAL A 37 10.45 -18.36 -0.09
C VAL A 37 10.46 -18.96 1.31
N PHE A 38 10.05 -18.14 2.29
CA PHE A 38 9.67 -18.54 3.64
C PHE A 38 8.22 -18.11 3.92
N SER A 39 7.45 -18.98 4.55
CA SER A 39 6.09 -18.64 5.02
C SER A 39 5.82 -19.41 6.30
N ALA A 40 5.11 -18.79 7.26
CA ALA A 40 4.69 -19.42 8.51
C ALA A 40 3.89 -20.72 8.27
N THR A 41 3.15 -20.81 7.16
CA THR A 41 2.49 -22.03 6.71
C THR A 41 3.30 -22.67 5.60
N ARG A 42 4.08 -23.73 5.94
CA ARG A 42 4.95 -24.43 4.98
C ARG A 42 4.20 -24.92 3.72
N ALA A 43 2.97 -25.41 3.88
CA ALA A 43 2.13 -25.85 2.75
C ALA A 43 1.89 -24.72 1.73
N ASN A 44 1.66 -23.49 2.20
CA ASN A 44 1.47 -22.32 1.33
C ASN A 44 2.78 -21.96 0.61
N ALA A 45 3.93 -22.06 1.30
CA ALA A 45 5.24 -21.84 0.68
C ALA A 45 5.54 -22.88 -0.42
N LEU A 46 5.24 -24.17 -0.17
CA LEU A 46 5.39 -25.23 -1.16
C LEU A 46 4.47 -25.02 -2.38
N ALA A 47 3.22 -24.65 -2.18
CA ALA A 47 2.29 -24.35 -3.27
C ALA A 47 2.76 -23.14 -4.10
N PHE A 48 3.24 -22.08 -3.44
CA PHE A 48 3.81 -20.92 -4.12
C PHE A 48 5.07 -21.29 -4.94
N ALA A 49 5.94 -22.13 -4.39
CA ALA A 49 7.18 -22.54 -5.02
C ALA A 49 6.95 -23.45 -6.24
N SER A 50 6.03 -24.42 -6.16
CA SER A 50 5.74 -25.36 -7.24
C SER A 50 5.21 -24.70 -8.52
N GLU A 51 4.49 -23.59 -8.38
CA GLU A 51 4.01 -22.77 -9.51
C GLU A 51 5.15 -21.94 -10.17
N ARG A 52 6.40 -21.97 -9.61
CA ARG A 52 7.49 -21.05 -9.96
C ARG A 52 8.84 -21.75 -10.08
N ASN A 53 8.88 -22.79 -10.94
CA ASN A 53 10.10 -23.57 -11.25
C ASN A 53 10.76 -24.20 -10.00
N ASP A 54 9.95 -24.74 -9.09
CA ASP A 54 10.39 -25.39 -7.85
C ASP A 54 11.37 -24.53 -7.03
N MET A 55 10.96 -23.26 -6.82
CA MET A 55 11.67 -22.31 -5.97
C MET A 55 12.02 -22.94 -4.62
N LYS A 56 13.21 -22.69 -4.10
CA LYS A 56 13.62 -23.21 -2.79
C LYS A 56 12.69 -22.70 -1.68
N VAL A 57 12.21 -23.61 -0.82
CA VAL A 57 11.46 -23.30 0.40
C VAL A 57 12.42 -23.38 1.59
N TYR A 58 12.53 -22.30 2.34
CA TYR A 58 13.35 -22.21 3.54
C TYR A 58 12.57 -22.63 4.79
N ASP A 59 13.27 -23.24 5.75
CA ASP A 59 12.67 -23.68 7.01
C ASP A 59 12.66 -22.59 8.08
N SER A 60 13.51 -21.56 7.93
CA SER A 60 13.54 -20.40 8.81
C SER A 60 13.67 -19.08 8.05
N LEU A 61 13.16 -18.01 8.67
CA LEU A 61 13.33 -16.65 8.19
C LEU A 61 14.82 -16.25 8.13
N GLU A 62 15.58 -16.64 9.13
CA GLU A 62 17.01 -16.30 9.25
C GLU A 62 17.81 -16.87 8.08
N GLU A 63 17.62 -18.15 7.74
CA GLU A 63 18.28 -18.78 6.59
C GLU A 63 17.99 -18.09 5.27
N LEU A 64 16.73 -17.65 5.05
CA LEU A 64 16.34 -16.90 3.87
C LEU A 64 17.01 -15.52 3.83
N ILE A 65 17.05 -14.81 4.96
CA ILE A 65 17.69 -13.49 5.06
C ILE A 65 19.19 -13.63 4.77
N ASP A 66 19.87 -14.61 5.34
CA ASP A 66 21.30 -14.82 5.13
C ASP A 66 21.64 -15.13 3.65
N ALA A 67 20.76 -15.86 2.96
CA ALA A 67 20.94 -16.22 1.56
C ALA A 67 20.63 -15.10 0.56
N SER A 68 20.02 -13.98 1.00
CA SER A 68 19.47 -12.95 0.13
C SER A 68 20.19 -11.59 0.29
N ASP A 69 20.09 -10.73 -0.71
CA ASP A 69 20.52 -9.32 -0.68
C ASP A 69 19.33 -8.39 -0.42
N VAL A 70 18.14 -8.82 -0.84
CA VAL A 70 16.87 -8.09 -0.71
C VAL A 70 15.79 -9.04 -0.21
N ILE A 71 15.02 -8.59 0.78
CA ILE A 71 13.88 -9.32 1.32
C ILE A 71 12.57 -8.63 0.91
N HIS A 72 11.70 -9.36 0.22
CA HIS A 72 10.33 -8.94 -0.06
C HIS A 72 9.42 -9.40 1.08
N VAL A 73 8.90 -8.46 1.85
CA VAL A 73 7.98 -8.70 2.98
C VAL A 73 6.56 -8.58 2.46
N CYS A 74 5.96 -9.73 2.15
CA CYS A 74 4.62 -9.89 1.57
C CYS A 74 3.67 -10.64 2.51
N THR A 75 3.83 -10.42 3.80
CA THR A 75 3.07 -11.03 4.90
C THR A 75 1.91 -10.14 5.35
N PRO A 76 1.04 -10.60 6.26
CA PRO A 76 0.12 -9.69 6.94
C PRO A 76 0.87 -8.58 7.73
N PRO A 77 0.30 -7.36 7.81
CA PRO A 77 0.99 -6.19 8.40
C PRO A 77 1.51 -6.39 9.81
N VAL A 78 0.86 -7.22 10.61
CA VAL A 78 1.26 -7.54 12.00
C VAL A 78 2.68 -8.10 12.14
N THR A 79 3.24 -8.66 11.07
CA THR A 79 4.60 -9.22 11.08
C THR A 79 5.64 -8.35 10.38
N HIS A 80 5.26 -7.20 9.82
CA HIS A 80 6.16 -6.36 9.04
C HIS A 80 7.34 -5.86 9.85
N GLU A 81 7.09 -5.29 11.04
CA GLU A 81 8.14 -4.72 11.89
C GLU A 81 9.23 -5.73 12.23
N GLU A 82 8.85 -6.91 12.71
CA GLU A 82 9.78 -7.96 13.10
C GLU A 82 10.68 -8.38 11.93
N ILE A 83 10.08 -8.63 10.76
CA ILE A 83 10.81 -9.09 9.57
C ILE A 83 11.72 -7.98 9.04
N VAL A 84 11.23 -6.73 8.98
CA VAL A 84 12.02 -5.57 8.54
C VAL A 84 13.24 -5.38 9.42
N ILE A 85 13.07 -5.37 10.74
CA ILE A 85 14.16 -5.21 11.71
C ILE A 85 15.16 -6.37 11.60
N ALA A 86 14.68 -7.62 11.47
CA ALA A 86 15.55 -8.78 11.33
C ALA A 86 16.45 -8.69 10.07
N ALA A 87 15.88 -8.26 8.94
CA ALA A 87 16.62 -8.10 7.69
C ALA A 87 17.62 -6.93 7.74
N LEU A 88 17.19 -5.76 8.27
CA LEU A 88 18.06 -4.59 8.42
C LEU A 88 19.26 -4.86 9.33
N ARG A 89 19.08 -5.58 10.44
CA ARG A 89 20.18 -6.00 11.33
C ARG A 89 21.22 -6.88 10.66
N LYS A 90 20.88 -7.51 9.54
CA LYS A 90 21.78 -8.27 8.66
C LYS A 90 22.24 -7.42 7.45
N ASN A 91 22.04 -6.10 7.47
CA ASN A 91 22.37 -5.15 6.40
C ASN A 91 21.71 -5.52 5.04
N LYS A 92 20.49 -6.09 5.06
CA LYS A 92 19.74 -6.41 3.85
C LYS A 92 18.80 -5.26 3.48
N ASN A 93 18.62 -5.01 2.18
CA ASN A 93 17.55 -4.15 1.72
C ASN A 93 16.20 -4.84 1.93
N VAL A 94 15.17 -4.06 2.24
CA VAL A 94 13.84 -4.60 2.55
C VAL A 94 12.80 -3.90 1.72
N ILE A 95 12.11 -4.65 0.87
CA ILE A 95 10.90 -4.19 0.19
C ILE A 95 9.71 -4.66 1.03
N VAL A 96 9.04 -3.73 1.70
CA VAL A 96 7.95 -4.04 2.62
C VAL A 96 6.62 -3.56 2.06
N GLU A 97 5.65 -4.46 2.03
CA GLU A 97 4.28 -4.20 1.58
C GLU A 97 3.55 -3.18 2.46
N LYS A 98 2.55 -2.54 1.86
CA LYS A 98 1.62 -1.67 2.57
C LYS A 98 0.56 -2.50 3.36
N PRO A 99 0.01 -1.95 4.43
CA PRO A 99 0.50 -0.77 5.16
C PRO A 99 1.84 -1.07 5.85
N PHE A 100 2.64 -0.03 6.04
CA PHE A 100 4.01 -0.17 6.56
C PHE A 100 4.07 -0.89 7.90
N THR A 101 3.22 -0.47 8.83
CA THR A 101 2.99 -1.08 10.15
C THR A 101 1.63 -0.63 10.69
N GLY A 102 1.35 -0.90 11.97
CA GLY A 102 0.14 -0.49 12.66
C GLY A 102 0.13 -0.88 14.13
N TYR A 103 -1.04 -0.77 14.76
CA TYR A 103 -1.33 -1.32 16.08
C TYR A 103 -2.19 -2.58 15.93
N PHE A 104 -1.75 -3.68 16.49
CA PHE A 104 -2.38 -5.00 16.32
C PHE A 104 -2.97 -5.57 17.62
N GLY A 105 -3.17 -4.70 18.62
CA GLY A 105 -3.68 -5.07 19.92
C GLY A 105 -2.55 -5.24 20.96
N ASP A 106 -2.96 -5.58 22.17
CA ASP A 106 -2.10 -5.76 23.34
C ASP A 106 -1.60 -7.21 23.52
N GLY A 107 -1.88 -8.09 22.56
CA GLY A 107 -1.55 -9.51 22.60
C GLY A 107 -2.57 -10.36 23.37
N SER A 108 -3.62 -9.79 23.95
CA SER A 108 -4.67 -10.55 24.64
C SER A 108 -5.57 -11.29 23.65
N GLU A 109 -6.09 -12.47 24.07
CA GLU A 109 -7.07 -13.22 23.28
C GLU A 109 -8.38 -12.46 23.11
N GLY A 110 -8.74 -11.62 24.07
CA GLY A 110 -9.97 -10.82 24.09
C GLY A 110 -9.86 -9.47 23.37
N PHE A 111 -8.74 -9.15 22.72
CA PHE A 111 -8.60 -7.88 22.01
C PHE A 111 -9.66 -7.74 20.92
N CYS A 112 -10.34 -6.59 20.93
CA CYS A 112 -11.34 -6.19 19.93
C CYS A 112 -10.98 -4.81 19.37
N GLY A 113 -10.94 -4.68 18.04
CA GLY A 113 -10.64 -3.44 17.35
C GLY A 113 -11.66 -2.33 17.58
N ASP A 114 -12.88 -2.65 18.02
CA ASP A 114 -13.89 -1.64 18.36
C ASP A 114 -13.67 -1.01 19.75
N ASP A 115 -12.97 -1.68 20.69
CA ASP A 115 -13.03 -1.39 22.12
C ASP A 115 -11.72 -0.88 22.74
N PHE A 116 -10.76 -0.35 21.97
CA PHE A 116 -9.52 0.21 22.53
C PHE A 116 -9.41 1.73 22.26
N PRO A 117 -8.74 2.50 23.14
CA PRO A 117 -8.50 3.93 22.93
C PRO A 117 -7.59 4.17 21.71
N ARG A 118 -8.04 4.93 20.74
CA ARG A 118 -7.29 5.20 19.50
C ARG A 118 -5.95 5.89 19.72
N GLU A 119 -5.82 6.66 20.79
CA GLU A 119 -4.53 7.22 21.24
C GLU A 119 -3.48 6.13 21.53
N THR A 120 -3.89 4.99 22.11
CA THR A 120 -2.98 3.84 22.33
C THR A 120 -2.49 3.31 20.98
N GLY A 121 -3.40 3.18 20.01
CA GLY A 121 -3.05 2.75 18.65
C GLY A 121 -2.07 3.70 17.98
N LEU A 122 -2.33 5.02 18.05
CA LEU A 122 -1.44 6.06 17.53
C LEU A 122 -0.04 5.95 18.12
N LYS A 123 0.06 5.97 19.44
CA LYS A 123 1.36 5.89 20.15
C LYS A 123 2.14 4.65 19.75
N THR A 124 1.50 3.48 19.77
CA THR A 124 2.17 2.20 19.48
C THR A 124 2.60 2.09 18.02
N ALA A 125 1.76 2.55 17.08
CA ALA A 125 2.12 2.56 15.67
C ALA A 125 3.31 3.49 15.37
N LEU A 126 3.37 4.67 16.02
CA LEU A 126 4.50 5.59 15.90
C LEU A 126 5.78 5.01 16.52
N GLU A 127 5.68 4.33 17.66
CA GLU A 127 6.81 3.62 18.27
C GLU A 127 7.35 2.51 17.36
N SER A 128 6.46 1.76 16.69
CA SER A 128 6.84 0.79 15.66
C SER A 128 7.60 1.44 14.51
N CYS A 129 7.08 2.55 13.96
CA CYS A 129 7.78 3.32 12.91
C CYS A 129 9.17 3.78 13.39
N ARG A 130 9.30 4.32 14.62
CA ARG A 130 10.59 4.78 15.16
C ARG A 130 11.59 3.64 15.22
N ARG A 131 11.23 2.48 15.78
CA ARG A 131 12.13 1.32 15.85
C ARG A 131 12.64 0.88 14.47
N MET A 132 11.78 0.88 13.46
CA MET A 132 12.20 0.55 12.09
C MET A 132 13.12 1.62 11.49
N LEU A 133 12.81 2.92 11.68
CA LEU A 133 13.67 4.03 11.22
C LEU A 133 15.04 4.05 11.92
N GLU A 134 15.09 3.82 13.22
CA GLU A 134 16.33 3.73 14.00
C GLU A 134 17.18 2.55 13.51
N THR A 135 16.56 1.38 13.30
CA THR A 135 17.27 0.20 12.77
C THR A 135 17.78 0.45 11.34
N GLU A 136 17.00 1.14 10.49
CA GLU A 136 17.45 1.53 9.14
C GLU A 136 18.65 2.48 9.20
N ALA A 137 18.64 3.45 10.12
CA ALA A 137 19.75 4.38 10.29
C ALA A 137 21.07 3.72 10.74
N GLU A 138 20.98 2.58 11.42
CA GLU A 138 22.13 1.78 11.86
C GLU A 138 22.56 0.71 10.85
N SER A 139 21.81 0.54 9.74
CA SER A 139 22.01 -0.50 8.73
C SER A 139 22.62 0.06 7.44
N GLU A 140 23.39 -0.76 6.72
CA GLU A 140 23.70 -0.50 5.31
C GLU A 140 22.52 -0.80 4.37
N GLY A 141 21.57 -1.62 4.84
CA GLY A 141 20.31 -1.88 4.14
C GLY A 141 19.33 -0.73 4.25
N ARG A 142 18.39 -0.68 3.34
CA ARG A 142 17.38 0.39 3.26
C ARG A 142 15.97 -0.18 3.19
N ILE A 143 15.00 0.57 3.68
CA ILE A 143 13.58 0.28 3.55
C ILE A 143 13.05 0.89 2.24
N LEU A 144 12.41 0.04 1.42
CA LEU A 144 11.70 0.38 0.20
C LEU A 144 10.23 0.05 0.45
N TYR A 145 9.43 1.08 0.63
CA TYR A 145 8.01 0.92 0.97
C TYR A 145 7.20 0.62 -0.29
N ALA A 146 6.63 -0.58 -0.39
CA ALA A 146 5.86 -1.01 -1.55
C ALA A 146 4.49 -0.33 -1.56
N GLU A 147 4.50 0.91 -2.03
CA GLU A 147 3.33 1.74 -2.29
C GLU A 147 3.24 1.98 -3.80
N ASN A 148 2.64 1.05 -4.48
CA ASN A 148 2.59 0.97 -5.94
C ASN A 148 1.99 2.22 -6.62
N TRP A 149 1.07 2.94 -5.96
CA TRP A 149 0.49 4.17 -6.53
C TRP A 149 1.53 5.23 -6.84
N ILE A 150 2.59 5.32 -6.02
CA ILE A 150 3.69 6.26 -6.26
C ILE A 150 4.32 6.02 -7.63
N TYR A 151 4.39 4.76 -8.06
CA TYR A 151 5.04 4.35 -9.30
C TYR A 151 4.08 4.16 -10.47
N ALA A 152 2.78 4.34 -10.27
CA ALA A 152 1.80 4.30 -11.35
C ALA A 152 2.15 5.35 -12.41
N PRO A 153 2.12 5.01 -13.73
CA PRO A 153 2.55 5.92 -14.79
C PRO A 153 1.84 7.27 -14.78
N ALA A 154 0.54 7.29 -14.43
CA ALA A 154 -0.22 8.53 -14.30
C ALA A 154 0.29 9.41 -13.14
N VAL A 155 0.61 8.81 -11.98
CA VAL A 155 1.15 9.51 -10.82
C VAL A 155 2.57 10.02 -11.12
N GLN A 156 3.40 9.22 -11.78
CA GLN A 156 4.74 9.65 -12.19
C GLN A 156 4.71 10.79 -13.23
N LYS A 157 3.70 10.81 -14.10
CA LYS A 157 3.52 11.93 -15.03
C LYS A 157 3.09 13.20 -14.29
N GLU A 158 2.21 13.10 -13.33
CA GLU A 158 1.82 14.24 -12.48
C GLU A 158 3.01 14.75 -11.65
N ARG A 159 3.81 13.85 -11.07
CA ARG A 159 5.09 14.22 -10.42
C ARG A 159 5.96 15.08 -11.35
N GLU A 160 6.16 14.65 -12.60
CA GLU A 160 6.95 15.39 -13.59
C GLU A 160 6.37 16.78 -13.86
N ILE A 161 5.03 16.89 -13.96
CA ILE A 161 4.33 18.17 -14.17
C ILE A 161 4.57 19.11 -12.98
N ILE A 162 4.35 18.63 -11.76
CA ILE A 162 4.56 19.41 -10.53
C ILE A 162 6.02 19.91 -10.47
N GLU A 163 6.98 19.00 -10.65
CA GLU A 163 8.41 19.29 -10.53
C GLU A 163 8.89 20.33 -11.56
N LYS A 164 8.53 20.11 -12.85
CA LYS A 164 8.99 20.98 -13.94
C LYS A 164 8.27 22.33 -14.00
N SER A 165 6.97 22.34 -13.71
CA SER A 165 6.17 23.58 -13.74
C SER A 165 6.26 24.37 -12.44
N LYS A 166 6.85 23.80 -11.38
CA LYS A 166 6.89 24.35 -10.01
C LYS A 166 5.49 24.77 -9.53
N ALA A 167 4.50 23.93 -9.86
CA ALA A 167 3.11 24.17 -9.52
C ALA A 167 2.92 24.29 -8.00
N GLN A 168 2.01 25.16 -7.58
CA GLN A 168 1.46 25.15 -6.23
C GLN A 168 0.21 24.29 -6.22
N ILE A 169 0.24 23.21 -5.48
CA ILE A 169 -0.95 22.39 -5.25
C ILE A 169 -1.84 23.12 -4.26
N LEU A 170 -3.11 23.29 -4.62
CA LEU A 170 -4.10 23.99 -3.79
C LEU A 170 -4.98 22.98 -3.05
N TRP A 171 -5.31 21.89 -3.71
CA TRP A 171 -6.20 20.85 -3.20
C TRP A 171 -5.97 19.53 -3.93
N ILE A 172 -5.84 18.44 -3.15
CA ILE A 172 -5.80 17.08 -3.66
C ILE A 172 -7.07 16.35 -3.24
N ASN A 173 -7.65 15.54 -4.11
CA ASN A 173 -8.71 14.62 -3.72
C ASN A 173 -8.56 13.28 -4.42
N GLY A 174 -8.92 12.20 -3.71
CA GLY A 174 -8.71 10.85 -4.23
C GLY A 174 -9.55 9.81 -3.53
N GLU A 175 -9.63 8.65 -4.18
CA GLU A 175 -10.41 7.52 -3.69
C GLU A 175 -9.71 6.21 -4.02
N GLN A 176 -9.75 5.28 -3.06
CA GLN A 176 -9.66 3.86 -3.33
C GLN A 176 -10.86 3.15 -2.74
N SER A 177 -11.61 2.48 -3.61
CA SER A 177 -12.79 1.72 -3.22
C SER A 177 -13.03 0.52 -4.14
N HIS A 178 -13.68 -0.51 -3.60
CA HIS A 178 -14.17 -1.68 -4.33
C HIS A 178 -15.16 -2.47 -3.48
N SER A 179 -15.64 -3.62 -3.95
CA SER A 179 -16.67 -4.46 -3.31
C SER A 179 -16.19 -5.29 -2.11
N GLY A 180 -15.01 -5.03 -1.59
CA GLY A 180 -14.47 -5.66 -0.38
C GLY A 180 -13.19 -6.48 -0.60
N SER A 181 -12.40 -6.61 0.46
CA SER A 181 -11.14 -7.36 0.47
C SER A 181 -11.37 -8.86 0.36
N HIS A 182 -10.51 -9.58 -0.39
CA HIS A 182 -10.59 -11.04 -0.49
C HIS A 182 -9.99 -11.74 0.74
N SER A 183 -8.97 -11.14 1.34
CA SER A 183 -8.31 -11.71 2.50
C SER A 183 -9.12 -11.47 3.78
N LEU A 184 -9.44 -12.54 4.50
CA LEU A 184 -10.13 -12.47 5.80
C LEU A 184 -9.31 -11.73 6.88
N ALA A 185 -7.99 -11.59 6.69
CA ALA A 185 -7.14 -10.84 7.59
C ALA A 185 -7.53 -9.36 7.68
N TYR A 186 -7.99 -8.77 6.57
CA TYR A 186 -8.44 -7.36 6.54
C TYR A 186 -9.80 -7.12 7.24
N GLY A 187 -10.46 -8.17 7.68
CA GLY A 187 -11.67 -8.07 8.50
C GLY A 187 -11.40 -8.06 10.01
N GLN A 188 -10.16 -8.11 10.45
CA GLN A 188 -9.80 -8.21 11.87
C GLN A 188 -8.65 -7.25 12.20
N TRP A 189 -8.90 -6.33 13.15
CA TRP A 189 -7.92 -5.32 13.55
C TRP A 189 -6.57 -5.91 13.94
N LYS A 190 -6.57 -6.96 14.73
CA LYS A 190 -5.34 -7.65 15.20
C LYS A 190 -4.42 -8.18 14.10
N LEU A 191 -4.88 -8.26 12.85
CA LEU A 191 -4.11 -8.74 11.69
C LEU A 191 -3.77 -7.61 10.71
N SER A 192 -4.68 -6.64 10.56
CA SER A 192 -4.60 -5.56 9.57
C SER A 192 -4.19 -4.21 10.15
N GLY A 193 -4.38 -3.99 11.46
CA GLY A 193 -4.14 -2.72 12.12
C GLY A 193 -5.24 -1.67 11.90
N GLY A 194 -6.38 -2.08 11.34
CA GLY A 194 -7.55 -1.26 11.05
C GLY A 194 -8.30 -1.76 9.81
N GLY A 195 -9.30 -1.03 9.37
CA GLY A 195 -10.15 -1.37 8.23
C GLY A 195 -9.78 -0.64 6.93
N SER A 196 -10.78 -0.02 6.30
CA SER A 196 -10.61 0.63 5.00
C SER A 196 -9.67 1.82 5.03
N LEU A 197 -9.57 2.55 6.14
CA LEU A 197 -8.65 3.69 6.25
C LEU A 197 -7.20 3.27 6.06
N ILE A 198 -6.74 2.27 6.80
CA ILE A 198 -5.36 1.79 6.68
C ILE A 198 -5.18 0.85 5.48
N GLY A 199 -6.15 -0.02 5.19
CA GLY A 199 -6.05 -1.03 4.14
C GLY A 199 -6.12 -0.47 2.73
N LYS A 200 -6.85 0.63 2.53
CA LYS A 200 -7.08 1.30 1.25
C LYS A 200 -6.69 2.77 1.27
N GLY A 201 -7.07 3.49 2.29
CA GLY A 201 -6.76 4.91 2.42
C GLY A 201 -5.26 5.21 2.42
N CYS A 202 -4.42 4.23 2.76
CA CYS A 202 -2.96 4.38 2.66
C CYS A 202 -2.50 4.75 1.24
N HIS A 203 -3.11 4.22 0.19
CA HIS A 203 -2.72 4.50 -1.20
C HIS A 203 -2.95 5.96 -1.62
N PRO A 204 -4.19 6.51 -1.61
CA PRO A 204 -4.41 7.90 -1.98
C PRO A 204 -3.73 8.86 -1.00
N LEU A 205 -3.59 8.48 0.29
CA LEU A 205 -2.87 9.29 1.26
C LEU A 205 -1.37 9.36 0.95
N SER A 206 -0.71 8.22 0.75
CA SER A 206 0.72 8.21 0.38
C SER A 206 0.97 8.99 -0.91
N ALA A 207 0.08 8.88 -1.91
CA ALA A 207 0.19 9.65 -3.15
C ALA A 207 0.04 11.16 -2.91
N ALA A 208 -0.91 11.58 -2.05
CA ALA A 208 -1.08 12.99 -1.69
C ALA A 208 0.16 13.54 -0.94
N LEU A 209 0.66 12.80 0.05
CA LEU A 209 1.88 13.16 0.78
C LEU A 209 3.09 13.24 -0.16
N TYR A 210 3.21 12.29 -1.08
CA TYR A 210 4.26 12.27 -2.08
C TYR A 210 4.22 13.50 -2.99
N PHE A 211 3.05 13.89 -3.52
CA PHE A 211 2.93 15.10 -4.34
C PHE A 211 3.31 16.36 -3.57
N LYS A 212 2.94 16.46 -2.29
CA LYS A 212 3.33 17.59 -1.44
C LYS A 212 4.84 17.61 -1.14
N GLN A 213 5.46 16.43 -1.00
CA GLN A 213 6.93 16.36 -0.90
C GLN A 213 7.59 16.85 -2.18
N ILE A 214 7.12 16.43 -3.35
CA ILE A 214 7.66 16.87 -4.66
C ILE A 214 7.47 18.37 -4.86
N GLU A 215 6.28 18.89 -4.58
CA GLU A 215 6.03 20.35 -4.64
C GLU A 215 7.01 21.13 -3.77
N GLY A 216 7.14 20.72 -2.51
CA GLY A 216 8.01 21.39 -1.55
C GLY A 216 9.46 21.38 -1.99
N LEU A 217 9.97 20.23 -2.47
CA LEU A 217 11.32 20.11 -2.99
C LEU A 217 11.55 20.99 -4.23
N ALA A 218 10.60 21.01 -5.17
CA ALA A 218 10.72 21.78 -6.41
C ALA A 218 10.63 23.30 -6.21
N ARG A 219 9.87 23.77 -5.21
CA ARG A 219 9.61 25.19 -4.96
C ARG A 219 10.47 25.78 -3.85
N ASN A 220 10.69 25.00 -2.78
CA ASN A 220 11.25 25.51 -1.52
C ASN A 220 12.53 24.77 -1.10
N GLY A 221 12.92 23.71 -1.83
CA GLY A 221 14.09 22.89 -1.49
C GLY A 221 13.89 21.95 -0.28
N LYS A 222 12.69 21.91 0.30
CA LYS A 222 12.32 21.01 1.42
C LYS A 222 10.91 20.45 1.22
N PRO A 223 10.63 19.23 1.69
CA PRO A 223 9.29 18.65 1.65
C PRO A 223 8.25 19.52 2.36
N ILE A 224 7.02 19.54 1.88
CA ILE A 224 5.85 20.03 2.62
C ILE A 224 5.21 18.81 3.29
N ARG A 225 5.00 18.87 4.60
CA ARG A 225 4.51 17.74 5.41
C ARG A 225 3.06 17.98 5.89
N PRO A 226 2.32 16.92 6.22
CA PRO A 226 1.02 17.05 6.84
C PRO A 226 1.20 17.56 8.28
N ILE A 227 0.27 18.42 8.76
CA ILE A 227 0.28 18.96 10.13
C ILE A 227 -0.91 18.52 10.96
N SER A 228 -2.07 18.29 10.33
CA SER A 228 -3.27 17.86 11.05
C SER A 228 -4.22 17.07 10.16
N VAL A 229 -5.12 16.35 10.79
CA VAL A 229 -6.12 15.52 10.11
C VAL A 229 -7.46 15.54 10.85
N SER A 230 -8.54 15.60 10.07
CA SER A 230 -9.90 15.28 10.49
C SER A 230 -10.41 14.06 9.73
N ALA A 231 -11.03 13.10 10.42
CA ALA A 231 -11.52 11.88 9.78
C ALA A 231 -12.86 11.38 10.35
N ARG A 232 -13.58 10.62 9.55
CA ARG A 232 -14.72 9.80 9.96
C ARG A 232 -14.57 8.40 9.44
N THR A 233 -14.93 7.43 10.28
CA THR A 233 -14.95 6.01 9.94
C THR A 233 -16.31 5.42 10.27
N HIS A 234 -16.76 4.44 9.48
CA HIS A 234 -18.04 3.77 9.67
C HIS A 234 -17.90 2.28 9.34
N ALA A 235 -18.65 1.44 10.06
CA ALA A 235 -18.80 0.02 9.81
C ALA A 235 -20.20 -0.25 9.25
N ILE A 236 -20.42 0.14 8.00
CA ILE A 236 -21.75 0.19 7.36
C ILE A 236 -22.31 -1.22 7.16
N THR A 237 -21.48 -2.19 6.76
CA THR A 237 -21.93 -3.58 6.58
C THR A 237 -22.22 -4.30 7.90
N ARG A 238 -21.88 -3.69 9.05
CA ARG A 238 -22.20 -4.22 10.39
C ARG A 238 -23.42 -3.55 11.05
N MET A 239 -24.09 -2.63 10.38
CA MET A 239 -25.31 -1.98 10.90
C MET A 239 -26.47 -2.97 10.93
N ASP A 240 -27.32 -2.91 11.97
CA ASP A 240 -28.48 -3.80 12.13
C ASP A 240 -29.46 -3.76 10.95
N ASN A 241 -29.52 -2.63 10.24
CA ASN A 241 -30.40 -2.43 9.08
C ASN A 241 -29.70 -2.63 7.74
N PHE A 242 -28.46 -3.13 7.72
CA PHE A 242 -27.79 -3.43 6.47
C PHE A 242 -28.46 -4.63 5.77
N GLU A 243 -28.85 -4.45 4.50
CA GLU A 243 -29.37 -5.53 3.66
C GLU A 243 -28.28 -6.11 2.77
N ASP A 244 -27.75 -7.27 3.14
CA ASP A 244 -26.78 -7.98 2.31
C ASP A 244 -27.49 -8.64 1.09
N LYS A 245 -27.07 -8.23 -0.12
CA LYS A 245 -27.49 -8.85 -1.39
C LYS A 245 -26.46 -9.82 -1.95
N GLY A 246 -25.37 -10.10 -1.21
CA GLY A 246 -24.32 -11.06 -1.57
C GLY A 246 -23.27 -10.54 -2.55
N PHE A 247 -23.24 -9.26 -2.89
CA PHE A 247 -22.26 -8.68 -3.81
C PHE A 247 -21.10 -7.98 -3.09
N LEU A 248 -21.30 -7.48 -1.88
CA LEU A 248 -20.26 -6.90 -1.04
C LEU A 248 -19.66 -7.97 -0.12
N LYS A 249 -18.41 -7.80 0.26
CA LYS A 249 -17.81 -8.59 1.32
C LYS A 249 -18.22 -8.04 2.67
N THR A 250 -18.67 -8.92 3.57
CA THR A 250 -19.25 -8.57 4.88
C THR A 250 -18.52 -9.24 6.05
N HIS A 251 -17.28 -9.70 5.82
CA HIS A 251 -16.51 -10.43 6.83
C HIS A 251 -15.75 -9.52 7.82
N TYR A 252 -16.06 -8.22 7.85
CA TYR A 252 -15.47 -7.24 8.76
C TYR A 252 -16.03 -7.45 10.17
N LYS A 253 -15.14 -7.79 11.13
CA LYS A 253 -15.55 -8.13 12.50
C LYS A 253 -15.47 -6.94 13.45
N ASP A 254 -14.33 -6.27 13.46
CA ASP A 254 -13.96 -5.24 14.41
C ASP A 254 -13.17 -4.10 13.75
N VAL A 255 -13.43 -3.86 12.46
CA VAL A 255 -12.82 -2.81 11.64
C VAL A 255 -13.88 -2.06 10.86
N GLU A 256 -13.59 -0.85 10.44
CA GLU A 256 -14.43 -0.04 9.57
C GLU A 256 -14.33 -0.47 8.10
N ASP A 257 -15.41 -0.27 7.35
CA ASP A 257 -15.52 -0.53 5.91
C ASP A 257 -15.66 0.77 5.08
N PHE A 258 -15.70 1.92 5.75
CA PHE A 258 -15.75 3.25 5.15
C PHE A 258 -14.91 4.25 5.95
N ALA A 259 -14.15 5.09 5.25
CA ALA A 259 -13.43 6.21 5.82
C ALA A 259 -13.41 7.41 4.89
N ILE A 260 -13.46 8.60 5.46
CA ILE A 260 -13.18 9.88 4.80
C ILE A 260 -12.19 10.66 5.65
N VAL A 261 -11.20 11.29 4.98
CA VAL A 261 -10.08 11.96 5.62
C VAL A 261 -9.86 13.34 4.99
N HIS A 262 -9.72 14.35 5.83
CA HIS A 262 -9.31 15.71 5.47
C HIS A 262 -7.94 16.00 6.11
N VAL A 263 -6.91 16.22 5.30
CA VAL A 263 -5.53 16.48 5.75
C VAL A 263 -5.17 17.93 5.46
N ILE A 264 -4.56 18.62 6.43
CA ILE A 264 -4.01 19.97 6.27
C ILE A 264 -2.48 19.86 6.24
N PHE A 265 -1.86 20.58 5.29
CA PHE A 265 -0.41 20.62 5.12
C PHE A 265 0.22 21.90 5.70
N GLU A 266 1.55 21.90 5.91
CA GLU A 266 2.32 23.03 6.47
C GLU A 266 2.08 24.37 5.76
N ASP A 267 1.74 24.35 4.49
CA ASP A 267 1.46 25.54 3.67
C ASP A 267 -0.03 25.94 3.64
N GLY A 268 -0.87 25.27 4.45
CA GLY A 268 -2.30 25.52 4.57
C GLY A 268 -3.16 24.93 3.45
N THR A 269 -2.56 24.20 2.50
CA THR A 269 -3.30 23.46 1.48
C THR A 269 -3.85 22.14 2.02
N VAL A 270 -4.76 21.49 1.29
CA VAL A 270 -5.54 20.37 1.84
C VAL A 270 -5.60 19.16 0.90
N ALA A 271 -5.90 18.00 1.50
CA ALA A 271 -6.28 16.81 0.78
C ALA A 271 -7.55 16.17 1.38
N ASP A 272 -8.49 15.78 0.50
CA ASP A 272 -9.72 15.06 0.84
C ASP A 272 -9.71 13.68 0.22
N LEU A 273 -9.73 12.64 1.03
CA LEU A 273 -9.51 11.27 0.58
C LEU A 273 -10.64 10.35 1.09
N ILE A 274 -11.05 9.42 0.25
CA ILE A 274 -12.09 8.43 0.54
C ILE A 274 -11.51 7.03 0.39
N ALA A 275 -11.86 6.16 1.32
CA ALA A 275 -11.51 4.74 1.28
C ALA A 275 -12.72 3.90 1.71
N ASN A 276 -13.14 2.93 0.90
CA ASN A 276 -14.24 2.07 1.31
C ASN A 276 -14.23 0.68 0.65
N GLU A 277 -15.00 -0.22 1.24
CA GLU A 277 -15.23 -1.60 0.82
C GLU A 277 -16.64 -1.80 0.25
N LEU A 278 -17.31 -0.71 -0.20
CA LEU A 278 -18.75 -0.65 -0.44
C LEU A 278 -19.11 -0.38 -1.90
N SER A 279 -18.11 -0.30 -2.79
CA SER A 279 -18.32 0.09 -4.19
C SER A 279 -18.34 -1.13 -5.09
N LEU A 280 -19.42 -1.29 -5.85
CA LEU A 280 -19.55 -2.29 -6.91
C LEU A 280 -19.01 -1.76 -8.25
N GLY A 281 -18.75 -2.65 -9.19
CA GLY A 281 -18.34 -2.30 -10.55
C GLY A 281 -16.84 -2.17 -10.74
N GLY A 282 -16.06 -2.93 -9.96
CA GLY A 282 -14.60 -2.95 -10.06
C GLY A 282 -13.92 -2.09 -9.01
N THR A 283 -12.68 -1.72 -9.26
CA THR A 283 -11.86 -0.93 -8.36
C THR A 283 -11.82 0.53 -8.79
N ASN A 284 -12.16 1.46 -7.89
CA ASN A 284 -11.99 2.90 -8.09
C ASN A 284 -10.65 3.34 -7.49
N ASN A 285 -9.65 3.51 -8.33
CA ASN A 285 -8.31 3.95 -7.94
C ASN A 285 -7.97 5.24 -8.68
N TRP A 286 -8.19 6.37 -8.05
CA TRP A 286 -7.89 7.65 -8.66
C TRP A 286 -7.41 8.69 -7.65
N ILE A 287 -6.59 9.64 -8.13
CA ILE A 287 -6.19 10.83 -7.39
C ILE A 287 -6.21 12.04 -8.32
N ARG A 288 -6.73 13.16 -7.85
CA ARG A 288 -6.81 14.43 -8.59
C ARG A 288 -6.00 15.50 -7.89
N VAL A 289 -5.20 16.21 -8.66
CA VAL A 289 -4.47 17.41 -8.24
C VAL A 289 -5.11 18.63 -8.86
N ASN A 290 -5.46 19.61 -8.02
CA ASN A 290 -5.87 20.94 -8.44
C ASN A 290 -4.76 21.90 -8.02
N ALA A 291 -4.01 22.39 -8.98
CA ALA A 291 -2.90 23.31 -8.79
C ALA A 291 -3.23 24.71 -9.33
N ASN A 292 -2.38 25.70 -9.03
CA ASN A 292 -2.56 27.07 -9.50
C ASN A 292 -2.36 27.25 -11.01
N ASN A 293 -1.77 26.26 -11.69
CA ASN A 293 -1.44 26.32 -13.12
C ASN A 293 -1.96 25.12 -13.93
N HIS A 294 -2.51 24.07 -13.28
CA HIS A 294 -3.10 22.91 -13.96
C HIS A 294 -4.07 22.16 -13.06
N ARG A 295 -4.78 21.22 -13.68
CA ARG A 295 -5.61 20.22 -13.01
C ARG A 295 -5.38 18.88 -13.68
N THR A 296 -5.06 17.83 -12.88
CA THR A 296 -4.84 16.48 -13.36
C THR A 296 -5.74 15.48 -12.65
N LEU A 297 -6.23 14.49 -13.36
CA LEU A 297 -6.85 13.29 -12.81
C LEU A 297 -5.98 12.08 -13.19
N CYS A 298 -5.34 11.48 -12.21
CA CYS A 298 -4.67 10.20 -12.35
C CYS A 298 -5.69 9.10 -12.08
N ASN A 299 -6.14 8.42 -13.13
CA ASN A 299 -7.00 7.25 -13.02
C ASN A 299 -6.15 6.00 -13.29
N MET A 300 -6.07 5.08 -12.31
CA MET A 300 -5.15 3.96 -12.37
C MET A 300 -5.83 2.62 -12.66
N SER A 301 -7.10 2.46 -12.31
CA SER A 301 -7.78 1.18 -12.46
C SER A 301 -8.84 1.14 -13.57
N HIS A 302 -9.44 2.27 -13.88
CA HIS A 302 -10.38 2.39 -14.98
C HIS A 302 -9.69 3.12 -16.15
N ASN A 303 -9.10 2.37 -17.04
CA ASN A 303 -8.57 2.93 -18.27
C ASN A 303 -9.50 2.55 -19.42
N ASN A 304 -9.79 3.50 -20.29
CA ASN A 304 -10.61 3.30 -21.48
C ASN A 304 -9.79 2.71 -22.64
N ALA A 305 -8.68 2.01 -22.36
CA ALA A 305 -7.83 1.45 -23.39
C ALA A 305 -8.51 0.30 -24.14
N MET A 306 -9.36 -0.45 -23.44
CA MET A 306 -10.06 -1.58 -24.03
C MET A 306 -11.44 -1.77 -23.39
N GLN A 307 -12.45 -1.94 -24.22
CA GLN A 307 -13.79 -2.39 -23.81
C GLN A 307 -14.17 -3.62 -24.64
N SER A 308 -14.83 -4.58 -24.02
CA SER A 308 -15.32 -5.77 -24.69
C SER A 308 -16.72 -6.10 -24.24
N PHE A 309 -17.52 -6.59 -25.16
CA PHE A 309 -18.87 -7.09 -24.90
C PHE A 309 -18.88 -8.61 -24.98
N THR A 310 -19.39 -9.27 -23.94
CA THR A 310 -19.72 -10.69 -23.99
C THR A 310 -21.16 -10.92 -23.56
N PRO A 311 -21.93 -11.74 -24.32
CA PRO A 311 -23.28 -12.10 -23.94
C PRO A 311 -23.35 -13.14 -22.82
N ASP A 312 -22.23 -13.81 -22.48
CA ASP A 312 -22.16 -14.87 -21.49
C ASP A 312 -20.79 -14.86 -20.80
N ALA A 313 -20.78 -14.72 -19.48
CA ALA A 313 -19.57 -14.72 -18.66
C ALA A 313 -18.72 -15.99 -18.80
N ALA A 314 -19.31 -17.13 -19.22
CA ALA A 314 -18.60 -18.37 -19.42
C ALA A 314 -17.48 -18.27 -20.46
N PHE A 315 -17.61 -17.37 -21.45
CA PHE A 315 -16.56 -17.12 -22.46
C PHE A 315 -15.29 -16.51 -21.88
N TYR A 316 -15.39 -15.82 -20.74
CA TYR A 316 -14.25 -15.17 -20.08
C TYR A 316 -13.70 -15.95 -18.87
N LYS A 317 -14.25 -17.14 -18.61
CA LYS A 317 -13.89 -17.93 -17.42
C LYS A 317 -12.38 -18.15 -17.24
N GLU A 318 -11.65 -18.32 -18.34
CA GLU A 318 -10.21 -18.58 -18.35
C GLU A 318 -9.39 -17.29 -18.67
N ILE A 319 -10.07 -16.14 -18.74
CA ILE A 319 -9.45 -14.86 -19.10
C ILE A 319 -9.52 -13.94 -17.88
N TYR A 320 -8.36 -13.44 -17.48
CA TYR A 320 -8.32 -12.37 -16.48
C TYR A 320 -8.72 -11.04 -17.14
N ILE A 321 -9.80 -10.44 -16.64
CA ILE A 321 -10.34 -9.18 -17.20
C ILE A 321 -9.79 -7.99 -16.42
N VAL A 322 -10.16 -7.90 -15.14
CA VAL A 322 -9.70 -6.90 -14.20
C VAL A 322 -10.13 -7.32 -12.79
N GLU A 323 -9.46 -6.83 -11.76
CA GLU A 323 -9.80 -7.16 -10.38
C GLU A 323 -11.19 -6.63 -9.96
N LYS A 324 -11.91 -7.40 -9.14
CA LYS A 324 -13.15 -7.00 -8.44
C LYS A 324 -14.36 -6.73 -9.33
N THR A 325 -14.45 -7.32 -10.50
CA THR A 325 -15.69 -7.30 -11.28
C THR A 325 -16.64 -8.38 -10.75
N GLU A 326 -17.88 -7.99 -10.47
CA GLU A 326 -18.94 -8.89 -9.97
C GLU A 326 -19.54 -9.75 -11.09
N THR A 327 -19.56 -9.22 -12.32
CA THR A 327 -20.01 -9.92 -13.52
C THR A 327 -19.11 -9.59 -14.70
N GLN A 328 -19.02 -10.51 -15.65
CA GLN A 328 -18.31 -10.31 -16.92
C GLN A 328 -19.29 -10.26 -18.11
N GLU A 329 -20.58 -10.36 -17.86
CA GLU A 329 -21.60 -10.21 -18.92
C GLU A 329 -21.84 -8.76 -19.28
N GLY A 330 -22.09 -8.50 -20.54
CA GLY A 330 -22.30 -7.16 -21.07
C GLY A 330 -20.99 -6.47 -21.46
N TRP A 331 -20.99 -5.14 -21.43
CA TRP A 331 -19.81 -4.33 -21.64
C TRP A 331 -18.93 -4.33 -20.39
N SER A 332 -17.67 -4.69 -20.57
CA SER A 332 -16.64 -4.66 -19.50
C SER A 332 -15.46 -3.80 -19.95
N GLU A 333 -14.96 -2.98 -19.05
CA GLU A 333 -13.66 -2.32 -19.18
C GLU A 333 -12.57 -3.33 -18.82
N ILE A 334 -11.65 -3.55 -19.74
CA ILE A 334 -10.57 -4.53 -19.58
C ILE A 334 -9.25 -3.79 -19.40
N SER A 335 -8.50 -4.11 -18.36
CA SER A 335 -7.12 -3.63 -18.23
C SER A 335 -6.19 -4.57 -19.00
N PRO A 336 -5.54 -4.12 -20.10
CA PRO A 336 -4.61 -4.96 -20.86
C PRO A 336 -3.38 -5.38 -20.05
N ASP A 337 -2.95 -4.55 -19.12
CA ASP A 337 -1.86 -4.80 -18.17
C ASP A 337 -2.11 -4.03 -16.87
N GLU A 338 -2.88 -4.63 -15.97
CA GLU A 338 -3.24 -4.00 -14.70
C GLU A 338 -2.00 -3.71 -13.83
N GLY A 339 -1.02 -4.61 -13.84
CA GLY A 339 0.23 -4.43 -13.09
C GLY A 339 1.03 -3.22 -13.56
N TRP A 340 1.00 -2.92 -14.86
CA TRP A 340 1.64 -1.73 -15.43
C TRP A 340 0.91 -0.45 -15.02
N PHE A 341 -0.42 -0.41 -15.16
CA PHE A 341 -1.23 0.77 -14.83
C PHE A 341 -1.22 1.09 -13.34
N LEU A 342 -1.22 0.07 -12.50
CA LEU A 342 -1.13 0.19 -11.04
C LEU A 342 0.28 0.49 -10.53
N GLY A 343 1.32 0.38 -11.36
CA GLY A 343 2.68 0.78 -11.02
C GLY A 343 3.58 -0.34 -10.48
N TYR A 344 3.12 -1.57 -10.27
CA TYR A 344 3.91 -2.67 -9.68
C TYR A 344 5.23 -2.95 -10.42
N GLN A 345 5.19 -2.95 -11.76
CA GLN A 345 6.37 -3.19 -12.60
C GLN A 345 7.40 -2.05 -12.43
N HIS A 346 6.91 -0.81 -12.40
CA HIS A 346 7.74 0.39 -12.27
C HIS A 346 8.30 0.53 -10.85
N GLU A 347 7.53 0.16 -9.85
CA GLU A 347 7.95 0.14 -8.46
C GLU A 347 9.17 -0.77 -8.25
N LEU A 348 9.07 -2.02 -8.68
CA LEU A 348 10.19 -2.95 -8.50
C LEU A 348 11.40 -2.55 -9.35
N GLU A 349 11.21 -2.10 -10.59
CA GLU A 349 12.32 -1.56 -11.38
C GLU A 349 12.99 -0.37 -10.67
N ALA A 350 12.23 0.57 -10.11
CA ALA A 350 12.76 1.72 -9.38
C ALA A 350 13.50 1.29 -8.12
N PHE A 351 12.99 0.31 -7.38
CA PHE A 351 13.62 -0.23 -6.18
C PHE A 351 14.95 -0.90 -6.50
N TYR A 352 14.98 -1.82 -7.46
CA TYR A 352 16.20 -2.51 -7.85
C TYR A 352 17.24 -1.55 -8.45
N ARG A 353 16.81 -0.57 -9.24
CA ARG A 353 17.67 0.50 -9.72
C ARG A 353 18.29 1.27 -8.56
N SER A 354 17.50 1.66 -7.55
CA SER A 354 17.98 2.38 -6.38
C SER A 354 18.98 1.57 -5.55
N ILE A 355 18.80 0.25 -5.46
CA ILE A 355 19.73 -0.67 -4.80
C ILE A 355 21.06 -0.73 -5.55
N VAL A 356 21.01 -0.87 -6.88
CA VAL A 356 22.23 -0.98 -7.71
C VAL A 356 23.02 0.32 -7.73
N THR A 357 22.33 1.49 -7.79
CA THR A 357 22.95 2.81 -7.96
C THR A 357 23.15 3.57 -6.65
N CYS A 358 22.69 3.04 -5.52
CA CYS A 358 22.54 3.77 -4.25
C CYS A 358 21.75 5.09 -4.42
N GLY A 359 20.83 5.10 -5.40
CA GLY A 359 20.01 6.25 -5.75
C GLY A 359 18.89 6.54 -4.75
N ARG A 360 18.16 7.63 -4.99
CA ARG A 360 17.00 8.02 -4.18
C ARG A 360 15.89 6.99 -4.30
N ILE A 361 15.24 6.72 -3.17
CA ILE A 361 13.99 5.94 -3.08
C ILE A 361 12.85 6.94 -2.97
N GLU A 362 11.87 6.88 -3.88
CA GLU A 362 10.72 7.78 -3.87
C GLU A 362 9.72 7.42 -2.77
N SER A 363 9.42 6.14 -2.66
CA SER A 363 8.58 5.57 -1.62
C SER A 363 9.47 4.96 -0.51
N ASN A 364 9.98 5.82 0.36
CA ASN A 364 10.92 5.47 1.42
C ASN A 364 10.24 5.32 2.79
N SER A 365 11.00 4.93 3.79
CA SER A 365 10.56 4.76 5.18
C SER A 365 9.96 6.03 5.80
N ARG A 366 10.41 7.22 5.40
CA ARG A 366 9.85 8.50 5.86
C ARG A 366 8.42 8.69 5.35
N LEU A 367 8.19 8.49 4.04
CA LEU A 367 6.85 8.56 3.46
C LEU A 367 5.92 7.53 4.11
N ALA A 368 6.41 6.30 4.32
CA ALA A 368 5.67 5.25 5.00
C ALA A 368 5.26 5.65 6.42
N SER A 369 6.19 6.24 7.18
CA SER A 369 5.94 6.69 8.55
C SER A 369 4.97 7.86 8.62
N ASP A 370 5.10 8.85 7.72
CA ASP A 370 4.15 9.98 7.63
C ASP A 370 2.73 9.49 7.28
N THR A 371 2.63 8.47 6.41
CA THR A 371 1.35 7.82 6.08
C THR A 371 0.72 7.17 7.31
N ILE A 372 1.49 6.38 8.07
CA ILE A 372 1.00 5.72 9.30
C ILE A 372 0.62 6.75 10.36
N ALA A 373 1.44 7.78 10.56
CA ALA A 373 1.15 8.86 11.53
C ALA A 373 -0.18 9.56 11.20
N THR A 374 -0.41 9.89 9.92
CA THR A 374 -1.64 10.52 9.48
C THR A 374 -2.85 9.61 9.63
N ILE A 375 -2.74 8.32 9.28
CA ILE A 375 -3.81 7.32 9.42
C ILE A 375 -4.23 7.18 10.89
N TYR A 376 -3.27 6.98 11.80
CA TYR A 376 -3.59 6.76 13.22
C TYR A 376 -4.07 8.05 13.92
N ALA A 377 -3.56 9.23 13.54
CA ALA A 377 -4.16 10.50 13.94
C ALA A 377 -5.60 10.63 13.41
N GLY A 378 -5.86 10.13 12.20
CA GLY A 378 -7.21 10.03 11.62
C GLY A 378 -8.14 9.12 12.43
N TYR A 379 -7.68 7.97 12.93
CA TYR A 379 -8.47 7.13 13.83
C TYR A 379 -8.79 7.83 15.16
N VAL A 380 -7.83 8.56 15.75
CA VAL A 380 -8.09 9.40 16.92
C VAL A 380 -9.12 10.48 16.62
N SER A 381 -9.02 11.13 15.48
CA SER A 381 -10.01 12.10 15.02
C SER A 381 -11.41 11.50 14.89
N ALA A 382 -11.52 10.32 14.27
CA ALA A 382 -12.79 9.62 14.10
C ALA A 382 -13.44 9.26 15.45
N GLU A 383 -12.66 8.73 16.41
CA GLU A 383 -13.10 8.49 17.80
C GLU A 383 -13.64 9.76 18.47
N ARG A 384 -13.02 10.90 18.22
CA ARG A 384 -13.42 12.22 18.72
C ARG A 384 -14.50 12.91 17.89
N GLY A 385 -15.21 12.16 17.08
CA GLY A 385 -16.30 12.70 16.27
C GLY A 385 -15.83 13.64 15.15
N GLY A 386 -14.64 13.44 14.59
CA GLY A 386 -14.08 14.21 13.48
C GLY A 386 -13.36 15.50 13.90
N GLN A 387 -13.05 15.66 15.18
CA GLN A 387 -12.23 16.79 15.64
C GLN A 387 -10.83 16.70 15.01
N GLU A 388 -10.28 17.86 14.69
CA GLU A 388 -8.93 17.96 14.15
C GLU A 388 -7.89 17.46 15.16
N VAL A 389 -6.96 16.62 14.68
CA VAL A 389 -5.86 16.05 15.46
C VAL A 389 -4.54 16.40 14.78
N MET A 390 -3.60 16.92 15.59
CA MET A 390 -2.25 17.23 15.11
C MET A 390 -1.47 15.94 14.81
N ILE A 391 -0.71 15.96 13.72
CA ILE A 391 0.11 14.83 13.29
C ILE A 391 1.52 15.00 13.85
N GLU A 392 2.01 13.96 14.53
CA GLU A 392 3.39 13.89 14.95
C GLU A 392 4.26 13.42 13.78
N ASN A 393 5.10 14.29 13.30
CA ASN A 393 6.06 13.99 12.24
C ASN A 393 7.32 13.33 12.84
N LEU A 394 7.64 12.11 12.41
CA LEU A 394 8.81 11.33 12.84
C LEU A 394 10.11 11.74 12.15
#